data_734e4a07b5ad6a7b70439f3f02849b78
#
_entry.id   734e4a07b5ad6a7b70439f3f02849b78
#
_cell.length_a   1.000
_cell.length_b   1.000
_cell.length_c   1.000
_cell.angle_alpha   90.00
_cell.angle_beta   90.00
_cell.angle_gamma   90.00
#
_symmetry.space_group_name_H-M   'P 1'
#
loop_
_entity.id
_entity.type
_entity.pdbx_description
1 polymer ?
#
loop_
_entity_poly.entity_id
_entity_poly.type
_entity_poly.pdbx_seq_one_letter_code
_entity_poly.pdbx_strand_id
1 'polypeptide(L)'
;MGVSKATLEKWEENGTYVPQTCENGEKFFLIENLMHVPEIASMVTSKWEEEMSTVPLRDFYSVELFAGAGGLALGMEKAGFKHVLLNEFDPHACNTLRLNRPDWHVVEGDVEQVDFTHWRGKVDFLSGGFPCQAFSYAGKGGGFNDTRGTLFFQLARAVKEIQPKVFMGENVRGLAVHDNGRTLETIKNTIKELGYTLIEPRILKAIYYQVPQKRERLILIAIRNDYADKVNFSWPDPYHRVVTLRDAFFKGELYAQDVPVSVGQSYPEKKKKVMELVPEGGDWRNLPEDVQKEYMGASFYLGGGKTGMARRLSMDEPSLTLTCAPAQKQTERCHPLETRPLTIREYARIQTFPDDWSFAGNMTAQYKQIGNAVPVNLAWAIGRSIMRLMNQIEQYDRLHNKENTTTEIDNKPYLKNAKIYHTAEGEVAQLSLFEPESLYICPGNQPCLIGTCRQANRTWIFEKMMYNYPVTEQELEQHPELWKVKKLLIIYRKKVIGYFNVTSLELVDKSWLAGKDYPIKSSKHKSDTQYLLFHLSPCNEVMPTIRIEDCKQILGKILK
;
A
#
# COMPACT_ATOMS: atom_id res chain seq x y z
N MET A 1 19.05 -21.40 5.05
CA MET A 1 20.27 -20.78 4.49
C MET A 1 20.04 -19.98 3.20
N GLY A 2 18.90 -20.02 2.55
CA GLY A 2 18.63 -19.32 1.26
C GLY A 2 19.43 -19.86 0.07
N VAL A 3 20.06 -21.00 0.23
CA VAL A 3 20.83 -21.71 -0.81
C VAL A 3 19.92 -22.73 -1.47
N SER A 4 19.93 -22.82 -2.80
CA SER A 4 19.11 -23.80 -3.52
C SER A 4 19.63 -25.23 -3.32
N LYS A 5 18.71 -26.22 -3.40
CA LYS A 5 19.09 -27.64 -3.37
C LYS A 5 20.19 -27.98 -4.38
N ALA A 6 20.06 -27.46 -5.61
CA ALA A 6 21.08 -27.63 -6.66
C ALA A 6 22.45 -27.03 -6.27
N THR A 7 22.47 -25.95 -5.49
CA THR A 7 23.73 -25.39 -4.99
C THR A 7 24.34 -26.28 -3.92
N LEU A 8 23.52 -26.87 -3.04
CA LEU A 8 23.99 -27.81 -2.01
C LEU A 8 24.54 -29.08 -2.65
N GLU A 9 23.84 -29.64 -3.63
CA GLU A 9 24.30 -30.79 -4.42
C GLU A 9 25.65 -30.52 -5.10
N LYS A 10 25.78 -29.34 -5.73
CA LYS A 10 27.04 -28.90 -6.34
C LYS A 10 28.17 -28.72 -5.34
N TRP A 11 27.88 -28.25 -4.13
CA TRP A 11 28.88 -28.13 -3.07
C TRP A 11 29.38 -29.50 -2.61
N GLU A 12 28.46 -30.46 -2.48
CA GLU A 12 28.78 -31.85 -2.15
C GLU A 12 29.61 -32.49 -3.26
N GLU A 13 29.19 -32.40 -4.54
CA GLU A 13 29.90 -32.95 -5.70
C GLU A 13 31.32 -32.39 -5.86
N ASN A 14 31.50 -31.09 -5.63
CA ASN A 14 32.80 -30.43 -5.74
C ASN A 14 33.64 -30.53 -4.45
N GLY A 15 33.15 -31.19 -3.40
CA GLY A 15 33.83 -31.26 -2.11
C GLY A 15 33.98 -29.91 -1.40
N THR A 16 33.26 -28.88 -1.82
CA THR A 16 33.33 -27.53 -1.20
C THR A 16 32.82 -27.56 0.22
N TYR A 17 31.71 -28.28 0.43
CA TYR A 17 31.14 -28.59 1.76
C TYR A 17 30.61 -30.01 1.75
N VAL A 18 31.09 -30.82 2.68
CA VAL A 18 30.66 -32.21 2.83
C VAL A 18 29.58 -32.28 3.90
N PRO A 19 28.35 -32.71 3.57
CA PRO A 19 27.32 -32.92 4.57
C PRO A 19 27.64 -34.11 5.46
N GLN A 20 27.19 -34.05 6.69
CA GLN A 20 27.10 -35.22 7.54
C GLN A 20 25.72 -35.88 7.36
N THR A 21 25.62 -37.15 7.66
CA THR A 21 24.37 -37.91 7.53
C THR A 21 23.93 -38.36 8.90
N CYS A 22 22.68 -38.09 9.29
CA CYS A 22 22.06 -38.61 10.50
C CYS A 22 21.75 -40.12 10.35
N GLU A 23 21.45 -40.77 11.46
CA GLU A 23 21.05 -42.21 11.50
C GLU A 23 19.80 -42.50 10.64
N ASN A 24 18.90 -41.50 10.47
CA ASN A 24 17.72 -41.60 9.63
C ASN A 24 18.01 -41.35 8.13
N GLY A 25 19.27 -41.12 7.73
CA GLY A 25 19.67 -40.86 6.35
C GLY A 25 19.56 -39.38 5.88
N GLU A 26 19.11 -38.47 6.76
CA GLU A 26 19.06 -37.03 6.42
C GLU A 26 20.46 -36.44 6.44
N LYS A 27 20.73 -35.60 5.43
CA LYS A 27 22.00 -34.86 5.30
C LYS A 27 21.88 -33.48 5.93
N PHE A 28 22.89 -33.08 6.70
CA PHE A 28 23.02 -31.76 7.29
C PHE A 28 24.45 -31.23 7.19
N PHE A 29 24.61 -29.91 7.24
CA PHE A 29 25.91 -29.27 7.31
C PHE A 29 26.13 -28.69 8.71
N LEU A 30 27.32 -28.91 9.27
CA LEU A 30 27.71 -28.25 10.50
C LEU A 30 27.85 -26.74 10.25
N ILE A 31 27.22 -25.95 11.08
CA ILE A 31 27.18 -24.47 10.95
C ILE A 31 28.60 -23.89 11.01
N GLU A 32 29.45 -24.46 11.82
CA GLU A 32 30.87 -24.07 11.98
C GLU A 32 31.63 -24.11 10.65
N ASN A 33 31.34 -25.11 9.83
CA ASN A 33 31.96 -25.27 8.50
C ASN A 33 31.46 -24.25 7.48
N LEU A 34 30.36 -23.54 7.79
CA LEU A 34 29.72 -22.56 6.91
C LEU A 34 29.93 -21.10 7.35
N MET A 35 30.62 -20.87 8.47
CA MET A 35 30.83 -19.51 9.03
C MET A 35 31.66 -18.60 8.12
N HIS A 36 32.38 -19.12 7.16
CA HIS A 36 33.09 -18.32 6.17
C HIS A 36 32.19 -17.86 5.00
N VAL A 37 30.93 -18.32 4.92
CA VAL A 37 29.91 -17.79 4.02
C VAL A 37 29.29 -16.56 4.69
N PRO A 38 29.50 -15.33 4.15
CA PRO A 38 29.12 -14.10 4.85
C PRO A 38 27.64 -14.04 5.24
N GLU A 39 26.74 -14.53 4.39
CA GLU A 39 25.31 -14.55 4.65
C GLU A 39 24.96 -15.49 5.83
N ILE A 40 25.61 -16.63 5.95
CA ILE A 40 25.38 -17.58 7.06
C ILE A 40 25.97 -17.02 8.34
N ALA A 41 27.19 -16.53 8.30
CA ALA A 41 27.82 -15.87 9.44
C ALA A 41 26.95 -14.74 10.00
N SER A 42 26.43 -13.88 9.11
CA SER A 42 25.55 -12.77 9.53
C SER A 42 24.23 -13.24 10.15
N MET A 43 23.64 -14.36 9.69
CA MET A 43 22.43 -14.91 10.30
C MET A 43 22.71 -15.53 11.68
N VAL A 44 23.86 -16.19 11.85
CA VAL A 44 24.25 -16.84 13.12
C VAL A 44 24.61 -15.81 14.19
N THR A 45 25.27 -14.72 13.81
CA THR A 45 25.68 -13.63 14.72
C THR A 45 24.67 -12.47 14.76
N SER A 46 23.49 -12.69 14.23
CA SER A 46 22.46 -11.65 14.10
C SER A 46 22.01 -11.10 15.46
N LYS A 47 21.84 -9.80 15.51
CA LYS A 47 21.22 -9.07 16.62
C LYS A 47 19.73 -8.77 16.37
N TRP A 48 19.07 -9.56 15.56
CA TRP A 48 17.66 -9.36 15.20
C TRP A 48 16.76 -9.15 16.41
N GLU A 49 16.90 -9.99 17.44
CA GLU A 49 16.08 -9.91 18.66
C GLU A 49 16.37 -8.63 19.47
N GLU A 50 17.63 -8.22 19.53
CA GLU A 50 18.03 -6.94 20.15
C GLU A 50 17.41 -5.76 19.38
N GLU A 51 17.46 -5.80 18.06
CA GLU A 51 16.85 -4.78 17.22
C GLU A 51 15.32 -4.71 17.38
N MET A 52 14.66 -5.83 17.65
CA MET A 52 13.21 -5.88 17.90
C MET A 52 12.79 -5.11 19.13
N SER A 53 13.68 -4.93 20.11
CA SER A 53 13.43 -4.17 21.33
C SER A 53 13.56 -2.65 21.15
N THR A 54 13.89 -2.18 19.94
CA THR A 54 14.01 -0.74 19.65
C THR A 54 12.67 -0.03 19.83
N VAL A 55 12.60 0.89 20.79
CA VAL A 55 11.42 1.75 21.02
C VAL A 55 11.75 3.20 20.68
N PRO A 56 10.81 3.98 20.16
CA PRO A 56 11.01 5.40 19.88
C PRO A 56 11.14 6.20 21.19
N LEU A 57 12.05 7.14 21.24
CA LEU A 57 12.23 8.05 22.40
C LEU A 57 11.16 9.13 22.52
N ARG A 58 10.43 9.37 21.43
CA ARG A 58 9.22 10.20 21.31
C ARG A 58 8.42 9.79 20.09
N ASP A 59 7.31 10.44 19.84
CA ASP A 59 6.61 10.32 18.58
C ASP A 59 7.45 10.89 17.44
N PHE A 60 7.79 10.07 16.44
CA PHE A 60 8.45 10.49 15.22
C PHE A 60 7.43 10.46 14.08
N TYR A 61 7.28 11.62 13.45
CA TYR A 61 6.29 11.82 12.38
C TYR A 61 6.88 11.59 11.01
N SER A 62 6.12 10.88 10.16
CA SER A 62 6.57 10.53 8.82
C SER A 62 5.58 10.90 7.72
N VAL A 63 6.12 11.17 6.54
CA VAL A 63 5.39 11.29 5.28
C VAL A 63 5.83 10.15 4.36
N GLU A 64 4.88 9.54 3.65
CA GLU A 64 5.19 8.54 2.64
C GLU A 64 4.58 8.90 1.29
N LEU A 65 5.38 8.84 0.22
CA LEU A 65 4.96 9.04 -1.15
C LEU A 65 4.91 7.72 -1.90
N PHE A 66 3.97 7.62 -2.84
CA PHE A 66 3.77 6.39 -3.62
C PHE A 66 3.44 5.19 -2.72
N ALA A 67 2.57 5.39 -1.75
CA ALA A 67 2.34 4.47 -0.64
C ALA A 67 1.79 3.09 -1.08
N GLY A 68 1.21 2.98 -2.30
CA GLY A 68 0.64 1.74 -2.78
C GLY A 68 -0.41 1.19 -1.81
N ALA A 69 -0.38 -0.12 -1.60
CA ALA A 69 -1.28 -0.78 -0.64
C ALA A 69 -0.79 -0.72 0.82
N GLY A 70 0.22 0.10 1.11
CA GLY A 70 0.70 0.35 2.47
C GLY A 70 1.71 -0.66 3.01
N GLY A 71 2.38 -1.44 2.15
CA GLY A 71 3.37 -2.40 2.65
C GLY A 71 4.56 -1.73 3.34
N LEU A 72 5.06 -0.63 2.77
CA LEU A 72 6.12 0.19 3.39
C LEU A 72 5.57 0.92 4.62
N ALA A 73 4.44 1.62 4.49
CA ALA A 73 3.79 2.35 5.58
C ALA A 73 3.54 1.46 6.81
N LEU A 74 2.97 0.28 6.62
CA LEU A 74 2.69 -0.65 7.71
C LEU A 74 3.97 -1.13 8.41
N GLY A 75 5.05 -1.36 7.64
CA GLY A 75 6.36 -1.70 8.21
C GLY A 75 6.96 -0.56 9.03
N MET A 76 6.81 0.68 8.58
CA MET A 76 7.25 1.88 9.31
C MET A 76 6.38 2.14 10.55
N GLU A 77 5.05 1.99 10.46
CA GLU A 77 4.13 2.05 11.62
C GLU A 77 4.56 1.02 12.67
N LYS A 78 4.82 -0.24 12.25
CA LYS A 78 5.29 -1.32 13.13
C LYS A 78 6.64 -1.02 13.78
N ALA A 79 7.49 -0.22 13.15
CA ALA A 79 8.74 0.28 13.71
C ALA A 79 8.56 1.49 14.65
N GLY A 80 7.35 2.03 14.80
CA GLY A 80 7.01 3.11 15.72
C GLY A 80 6.87 4.50 15.09
N PHE A 81 6.89 4.62 13.76
CA PHE A 81 6.61 5.90 13.10
C PHE A 81 5.11 6.20 13.07
N LYS A 82 4.76 7.49 13.18
CA LYS A 82 3.39 7.99 13.03
C LYS A 82 3.26 8.70 11.67
N HIS A 83 2.42 8.16 10.81
CA HIS A 83 2.19 8.77 9.50
C HIS A 83 1.28 9.99 9.63
N VAL A 84 1.73 11.13 9.11
CA VAL A 84 0.95 12.37 9.03
C VAL A 84 0.41 12.63 7.64
N LEU A 85 0.97 11.97 6.62
CA LEU A 85 0.50 12.01 5.25
C LEU A 85 1.01 10.80 4.48
N LEU A 86 0.12 10.15 3.73
CA LEU A 86 0.46 9.18 2.70
C LEU A 86 -0.11 9.66 1.38
N ASN A 87 0.72 9.77 0.34
CA ASN A 87 0.24 10.10 -1.00
C ASN A 87 0.25 8.87 -1.90
N GLU A 88 -0.85 8.66 -2.61
CA GLU A 88 -1.00 7.60 -3.59
C GLU A 88 -1.90 8.05 -4.75
N PHE A 89 -1.59 7.60 -5.96
CA PHE A 89 -2.32 7.94 -7.17
C PHE A 89 -3.46 6.94 -7.50
N ASP A 90 -3.26 5.64 -7.21
CA ASP A 90 -4.23 4.59 -7.53
C ASP A 90 -5.39 4.59 -6.53
N PRO A 91 -6.65 4.88 -6.97
CA PRO A 91 -7.79 4.94 -6.06
C PRO A 91 -8.06 3.65 -5.28
N HIS A 92 -7.75 2.48 -5.88
CA HIS A 92 -7.92 1.21 -5.17
C HIS A 92 -6.91 1.06 -4.03
N ALA A 93 -5.67 1.49 -4.26
CA ALA A 93 -4.64 1.50 -3.21
C ALA A 93 -4.99 2.51 -2.11
N CYS A 94 -5.45 3.72 -2.45
CA CYS A 94 -5.94 4.70 -1.48
C CYS A 94 -7.07 4.15 -0.62
N ASN A 95 -8.02 3.45 -1.26
CA ASN A 95 -9.13 2.83 -0.54
C ASN A 95 -8.65 1.68 0.37
N THR A 96 -7.64 0.93 -0.03
CA THR A 96 -6.99 -0.08 0.81
C THR A 96 -6.40 0.56 2.07
N LEU A 97 -5.67 1.66 1.93
CA LEU A 97 -5.07 2.37 3.08
C LEU A 97 -6.15 2.85 4.05
N ARG A 98 -7.18 3.55 3.55
CA ARG A 98 -8.29 4.09 4.35
C ARG A 98 -9.11 3.00 5.03
N LEU A 99 -9.30 1.85 4.37
CA LEU A 99 -10.04 0.72 4.92
C LEU A 99 -9.34 0.13 6.14
N ASN A 100 -8.02 0.01 6.10
CA ASN A 100 -7.24 -0.63 7.15
C ASN A 100 -6.77 0.34 8.23
N ARG A 101 -6.60 1.61 7.90
CA ARG A 101 -6.18 2.69 8.81
C ARG A 101 -7.01 3.95 8.55
N PRO A 102 -8.23 4.05 9.09
CA PRO A 102 -9.11 5.20 8.87
C PRO A 102 -8.53 6.54 9.38
N ASP A 103 -7.62 6.46 10.33
CA ASP A 103 -6.90 7.59 10.94
C ASP A 103 -5.69 8.06 10.12
N TRP A 104 -5.25 7.28 9.13
CA TRP A 104 -4.19 7.74 8.24
C TRP A 104 -4.69 8.81 7.26
N HIS A 105 -3.98 9.92 7.20
CA HIS A 105 -4.26 10.97 6.22
C HIS A 105 -3.77 10.57 4.83
N VAL A 106 -4.66 9.97 4.03
CA VAL A 106 -4.37 9.51 2.67
C VAL A 106 -4.77 10.57 1.65
N VAL A 107 -3.78 11.19 1.02
CA VAL A 107 -3.94 12.14 -0.09
C VAL A 107 -3.93 11.38 -1.41
N GLU A 108 -5.12 11.23 -2.00
CA GLU A 108 -5.32 10.59 -3.30
C GLU A 108 -5.06 11.57 -4.42
N GLY A 109 -4.17 11.23 -5.35
CA GLY A 109 -3.92 12.02 -6.54
C GLY A 109 -2.44 12.15 -6.88
N ASP A 110 -2.20 12.95 -7.92
CA ASP A 110 -0.86 13.19 -8.42
C ASP A 110 0.00 13.92 -7.39
N VAL A 111 1.13 13.32 -7.07
CA VAL A 111 2.11 13.90 -6.15
C VAL A 111 2.55 15.31 -6.56
N GLU A 112 2.53 15.64 -7.86
CA GLU A 112 2.87 16.99 -8.37
C GLU A 112 1.94 18.07 -7.81
N GLN A 113 0.71 17.72 -7.48
CA GLN A 113 -0.31 18.64 -6.95
C GLN A 113 -0.24 18.80 -5.43
N VAL A 114 0.58 18.00 -4.74
CA VAL A 114 0.70 18.06 -3.28
C VAL A 114 1.65 19.18 -2.88
N ASP A 115 1.22 20.06 -1.97
CA ASP A 115 2.05 21.08 -1.34
C ASP A 115 2.61 20.54 -0.01
N PHE A 116 3.93 20.40 0.06
CA PHE A 116 4.61 19.88 1.24
C PHE A 116 5.18 20.97 2.15
N THR A 117 5.10 22.24 1.78
CA THR A 117 5.71 23.35 2.53
C THR A 117 5.16 23.48 3.95
N HIS A 118 3.88 23.13 4.14
CA HIS A 118 3.23 23.11 5.45
C HIS A 118 3.90 22.15 6.45
N TRP A 119 4.53 21.09 5.94
CA TRP A 119 5.15 20.04 6.75
C TRP A 119 6.60 20.34 7.13
N ARG A 120 7.15 21.47 6.65
CA ARG A 120 8.51 21.87 6.96
C ARG A 120 8.74 21.99 8.46
N GLY A 121 9.77 21.26 8.96
CA GLY A 121 10.13 21.23 10.37
C GLY A 121 9.19 20.43 11.29
N LYS A 122 8.08 19.87 10.75
CA LYS A 122 7.11 19.07 11.50
C LYS A 122 7.26 17.57 11.28
N VAL A 123 8.00 17.17 10.24
CA VAL A 123 8.19 15.77 9.83
C VAL A 123 9.62 15.38 10.02
N ASP A 124 9.83 14.28 10.72
CA ASP A 124 11.15 13.75 11.03
C ASP A 124 11.71 12.89 9.90
N PHE A 125 10.84 12.09 9.28
CA PHE A 125 11.19 11.09 8.30
C PHE A 125 10.30 11.16 7.05
N LEU A 126 10.91 11.00 5.86
CA LEU A 126 10.19 10.90 4.61
C LEU A 126 10.60 9.63 3.87
N SER A 127 9.62 8.86 3.37
CA SER A 127 9.87 7.67 2.56
C SER A 127 9.13 7.73 1.22
N GLY A 128 9.64 6.97 0.23
CA GLY A 128 8.93 6.81 -1.03
C GLY A 128 9.51 5.70 -1.91
N GLY A 129 8.62 4.78 -2.33
CA GLY A 129 8.91 3.75 -3.33
C GLY A 129 8.62 4.27 -4.74
N PHE A 130 9.48 5.13 -5.29
CA PHE A 130 9.24 5.74 -6.59
C PHE A 130 9.36 4.74 -7.74
N PRO A 131 8.44 4.74 -8.73
CA PRO A 131 8.49 3.83 -9.87
C PRO A 131 9.74 4.06 -10.73
N CYS A 132 10.32 2.95 -11.23
CA CYS A 132 11.44 2.97 -12.17
C CYS A 132 10.95 3.32 -13.59
N GLN A 133 10.29 4.48 -13.77
CA GLN A 133 9.90 4.97 -15.10
C GLN A 133 11.00 5.86 -15.66
N ALA A 134 11.28 5.61 -16.93
CA ALA A 134 12.23 6.26 -17.82
C ALA A 134 12.92 7.55 -17.31
N PHE A 135 14.10 7.42 -16.76
CA PHE A 135 15.09 8.51 -16.68
C PHE A 135 15.63 8.88 -18.08
N SER A 136 14.97 8.44 -19.15
CA SER A 136 15.44 8.50 -20.53
C SER A 136 15.60 9.92 -21.09
N TYR A 137 15.27 10.97 -20.36
CA TYR A 137 15.44 12.36 -20.77
C TYR A 137 16.27 13.24 -19.81
N ALA A 138 16.82 12.68 -18.74
CA ALA A 138 17.73 13.42 -17.85
C ALA A 138 19.17 13.50 -18.43
N GLY A 139 19.28 13.81 -19.69
CA GLY A 139 20.56 13.85 -20.38
C GLY A 139 20.84 15.16 -21.04
N LYS A 140 21.27 16.16 -20.26
CA LYS A 140 22.21 17.23 -20.66
C LYS A 140 22.31 18.24 -19.51
N GLY A 141 23.12 17.90 -18.47
CA GLY A 141 23.83 18.91 -17.66
C GLY A 141 23.06 19.99 -16.90
N GLY A 142 21.72 19.91 -16.79
CA GLY A 142 20.89 21.02 -16.31
C GLY A 142 20.51 21.01 -14.81
N GLY A 143 21.00 20.08 -13.98
CA GLY A 143 20.69 20.08 -12.55
C GLY A 143 19.21 19.88 -12.20
N PHE A 144 18.83 20.17 -10.95
CA PHE A 144 17.47 20.03 -10.41
C PHE A 144 16.35 20.72 -11.22
N ASN A 145 16.67 21.78 -11.97
CA ASN A 145 15.66 22.56 -12.72
C ASN A 145 15.28 22.00 -14.09
N ASP A 146 16.08 21.08 -14.67
CA ASP A 146 15.90 20.61 -16.06
C ASP A 146 15.23 19.24 -16.17
N THR A 147 14.95 18.56 -15.05
CA THR A 147 14.55 17.15 -14.99
C THR A 147 13.15 16.94 -14.40
N ARG A 148 12.26 17.89 -14.55
CA ARG A 148 10.92 17.97 -13.90
C ARG A 148 9.93 16.83 -14.23
N GLY A 149 10.33 15.77 -14.91
CA GLY A 149 9.40 14.76 -15.45
C GLY A 149 9.47 13.38 -14.80
N THR A 150 10.32 13.10 -13.82
CA THR A 150 10.38 11.78 -13.19
C THR A 150 9.94 11.80 -11.74
N LEU A 151 9.30 10.71 -11.29
CA LEU A 151 8.75 10.62 -9.94
C LEU A 151 9.81 10.68 -8.83
N PHE A 152 11.08 10.36 -9.13
CA PHE A 152 12.20 10.63 -8.22
C PHE A 152 12.34 12.12 -7.90
N PHE A 153 12.17 13.01 -8.88
CA PHE A 153 12.27 14.47 -8.64
C PHE A 153 11.09 15.01 -7.82
N GLN A 154 9.95 14.31 -7.82
CA GLN A 154 8.86 14.64 -6.89
C GLN A 154 9.22 14.24 -5.45
N LEU A 155 9.89 13.10 -5.25
CA LEU A 155 10.46 12.76 -3.95
C LEU A 155 11.50 13.81 -3.51
N ALA A 156 12.42 14.19 -4.40
CA ALA A 156 13.43 15.23 -4.15
C ALA A 156 12.79 16.61 -3.84
N ARG A 157 11.69 16.97 -4.52
CA ARG A 157 10.91 18.18 -4.21
C ARG A 157 10.29 18.12 -2.83
N ALA A 158 9.68 16.99 -2.46
CA ALA A 158 9.14 16.80 -1.12
C ALA A 158 10.22 16.91 -0.04
N VAL A 159 11.41 16.32 -0.26
CA VAL A 159 12.57 16.47 0.63
C VAL A 159 12.97 17.94 0.76
N LYS A 160 13.01 18.69 -0.34
CA LYS A 160 13.35 20.14 -0.34
C LYS A 160 12.29 20.98 0.39
N GLU A 161 11.03 20.66 0.24
CA GLU A 161 9.92 21.39 0.86
C GLU A 161 9.79 21.06 2.35
N ILE A 162 9.84 19.78 2.74
CA ILE A 162 9.68 19.27 4.12
C ILE A 162 10.94 19.49 4.96
N GLN A 163 12.13 19.25 4.40
CA GLN A 163 13.42 19.22 5.11
C GLN A 163 13.44 18.20 6.28
N PRO A 164 13.07 16.93 6.05
CA PRO A 164 13.08 15.91 7.10
C PRO A 164 14.50 15.69 7.63
N LYS A 165 14.65 15.13 8.83
CA LYS A 165 15.99 14.78 9.38
C LYS A 165 16.63 13.63 8.61
N VAL A 166 15.81 12.68 8.17
CA VAL A 166 16.19 11.51 7.37
C VAL A 166 15.16 11.28 6.27
N PHE A 167 15.60 10.84 5.10
CA PHE A 167 14.69 10.31 4.09
C PHE A 167 15.18 9.00 3.49
N MET A 168 14.23 8.22 2.96
CA MET A 168 14.47 6.94 2.31
C MET A 168 13.81 6.88 0.93
N GLY A 169 14.59 6.43 -0.07
CA GLY A 169 14.07 6.02 -1.37
C GLY A 169 14.13 4.50 -1.52
N GLU A 170 13.08 3.89 -2.06
CA GLU A 170 13.08 2.47 -2.42
C GLU A 170 12.90 2.30 -3.92
N ASN A 171 13.60 1.31 -4.52
CA ASN A 171 13.44 0.97 -5.92
C ASN A 171 13.83 -0.49 -6.19
N VAL A 172 13.57 -0.95 -7.40
CA VAL A 172 14.02 -2.27 -7.85
C VAL A 172 15.54 -2.33 -8.01
N ARG A 173 16.14 -3.53 -7.83
CA ARG A 173 17.58 -3.76 -8.02
C ARG A 173 18.12 -3.20 -9.34
N GLY A 174 17.33 -3.29 -10.42
CA GLY A 174 17.73 -2.83 -11.74
C GLY A 174 18.14 -1.36 -11.83
N LEU A 175 17.66 -0.50 -10.92
CA LEU A 175 18.04 0.92 -10.87
C LEU A 175 19.54 1.11 -10.65
N ALA A 176 20.19 0.22 -9.89
CA ALA A 176 21.61 0.31 -9.59
C ALA A 176 22.50 0.26 -10.84
N VAL A 177 22.06 -0.46 -11.88
CA VAL A 177 22.80 -0.63 -13.14
C VAL A 177 22.13 0.06 -14.34
N HIS A 178 21.00 0.73 -14.09
CA HIS A 178 20.25 1.42 -15.13
C HIS A 178 21.12 2.49 -15.79
N ASP A 179 21.10 2.51 -17.15
CA ASP A 179 21.86 3.46 -17.95
C ASP A 179 23.37 3.45 -17.59
N ASN A 180 23.96 2.25 -17.43
CA ASN A 180 25.36 2.07 -17.01
C ASN A 180 25.70 2.78 -15.70
N GLY A 181 24.76 2.84 -14.75
CA GLY A 181 24.93 3.47 -13.43
C GLY A 181 24.70 4.99 -13.41
N ARG A 182 24.53 5.65 -14.57
CA ARG A 182 24.32 7.12 -14.64
C ARG A 182 23.10 7.58 -13.87
N THR A 183 22.03 6.78 -13.90
CA THR A 183 20.81 7.09 -13.14
C THR A 183 21.09 7.18 -11.63
N LEU A 184 21.80 6.21 -11.06
CA LEU A 184 22.14 6.22 -9.65
C LEU A 184 23.08 7.39 -9.30
N GLU A 185 24.02 7.74 -10.17
CA GLU A 185 24.88 8.90 -9.99
C GLU A 185 24.10 10.22 -10.01
N THR A 186 23.12 10.36 -10.91
CA THR A 186 22.21 11.53 -10.91
C THR A 186 21.45 11.63 -9.58
N ILE A 187 20.92 10.52 -9.07
CA ILE A 187 20.25 10.46 -7.76
C ILE A 187 21.21 10.88 -6.64
N LYS A 188 22.43 10.35 -6.58
CA LYS A 188 23.45 10.71 -5.58
C LYS A 188 23.76 12.20 -5.60
N ASN A 189 23.96 12.77 -6.78
CA ASN A 189 24.25 14.21 -6.92
C ASN A 189 23.06 15.08 -6.48
N THR A 190 21.83 14.72 -6.86
CA THR A 190 20.63 15.43 -6.41
C THR A 190 20.49 15.41 -4.88
N ILE A 191 20.73 14.26 -4.25
CA ILE A 191 20.69 14.12 -2.79
C ILE A 191 21.71 15.05 -2.12
N LYS A 192 22.93 15.11 -2.66
CA LYS A 192 23.98 16.02 -2.17
C LYS A 192 23.58 17.49 -2.35
N GLU A 193 23.00 17.87 -3.49
CA GLU A 193 22.51 19.24 -3.75
C GLU A 193 21.39 19.66 -2.79
N LEU A 194 20.56 18.70 -2.33
CA LEU A 194 19.53 18.93 -1.33
C LEU A 194 20.06 19.17 0.09
N GLY A 195 21.36 19.00 0.32
CA GLY A 195 21.99 19.16 1.64
C GLY A 195 21.90 17.91 2.51
N TYR A 196 21.93 16.72 1.88
CA TYR A 196 21.92 15.44 2.57
C TYR A 196 23.16 14.60 2.24
N THR A 197 23.59 13.82 3.22
CA THR A 197 24.63 12.80 3.07
C THR A 197 23.97 11.45 2.85
N LEU A 198 24.21 10.87 1.67
CA LEU A 198 23.70 9.53 1.32
C LEU A 198 24.57 8.46 1.97
N ILE A 199 23.96 7.55 2.72
CA ILE A 199 24.58 6.30 3.15
C ILE A 199 24.79 5.44 1.90
N GLU A 200 25.90 4.68 1.84
CA GLU A 200 26.17 3.84 0.67
C GLU A 200 24.95 2.95 0.36
N PRO A 201 24.36 3.08 -0.83
CA PRO A 201 23.15 2.36 -1.20
C PRO A 201 23.32 0.85 -1.12
N ARG A 202 22.31 0.15 -0.62
CA ARG A 202 22.37 -1.30 -0.47
C ARG A 202 21.18 -2.00 -1.15
N ILE A 203 21.46 -3.11 -1.82
CA ILE A 203 20.43 -4.03 -2.31
C ILE A 203 20.12 -5.01 -1.18
N LEU A 204 18.93 -4.91 -0.60
CA LEU A 204 18.46 -5.82 0.43
C LEU A 204 17.69 -6.98 -0.19
N LYS A 205 18.03 -8.21 0.25
CA LYS A 205 17.34 -9.44 -0.14
C LYS A 205 16.28 -9.75 0.91
N ALA A 206 15.01 -9.66 0.55
CA ALA A 206 13.87 -9.80 1.49
C ALA A 206 13.89 -11.12 2.27
N ILE A 207 14.43 -12.19 1.69
CA ILE A 207 14.55 -13.52 2.36
C ILE A 207 15.30 -13.48 3.69
N TYR A 208 16.13 -12.47 3.92
CA TYR A 208 16.87 -12.31 5.17
C TYR A 208 16.11 -11.53 6.26
N TYR A 209 14.87 -11.12 5.98
CA TYR A 209 14.07 -10.26 6.88
C TYR A 209 12.68 -10.86 7.14
N GLN A 210 12.62 -12.16 7.44
CA GLN A 210 11.36 -12.90 7.66
C GLN A 210 10.34 -12.78 6.51
N VAL A 211 10.82 -12.73 5.25
CA VAL A 211 9.95 -12.65 4.08
C VAL A 211 10.10 -13.92 3.25
N PRO A 212 9.04 -14.72 3.04
CA PRO A 212 9.10 -15.96 2.26
C PRO A 212 9.13 -15.70 0.75
N GLN A 213 10.02 -14.76 0.31
CA GLN A 213 10.09 -14.34 -1.09
C GLN A 213 11.50 -13.91 -1.50
N LYS A 214 11.99 -14.46 -2.60
CA LYS A 214 13.26 -14.07 -3.26
C LYS A 214 13.05 -12.72 -4.00
N ARG A 215 13.00 -11.61 -3.23
CA ARG A 215 12.79 -10.24 -3.71
C ARG A 215 13.95 -9.36 -3.30
N GLU A 216 14.47 -8.58 -4.23
CA GLU A 216 15.60 -7.67 -3.99
C GLU A 216 15.16 -6.22 -4.22
N ARG A 217 15.59 -5.32 -3.32
CA ARG A 217 15.27 -3.90 -3.37
C ARG A 217 16.50 -3.05 -3.09
N LEU A 218 16.70 -2.05 -3.94
CA LEU A 218 17.68 -1.00 -3.71
C LEU A 218 17.11 -0.01 -2.71
N ILE A 219 17.81 0.19 -1.61
CA ILE A 219 17.44 1.14 -0.56
C ILE A 219 18.48 2.26 -0.52
N LEU A 220 17.95 3.48 -0.55
CA LEU A 220 18.68 4.74 -0.44
C LEU A 220 18.29 5.38 0.88
N ILE A 221 19.24 5.64 1.77
CA ILE A 221 19.00 6.34 3.04
C ILE A 221 19.91 7.56 3.08
N ALA A 222 19.33 8.72 3.33
CA ALA A 222 20.08 9.97 3.39
C ALA A 222 19.75 10.75 4.66
N ILE A 223 20.79 11.26 5.30
CA ILE A 223 20.76 11.98 6.55
C ILE A 223 21.05 13.45 6.25
N ARG A 224 20.28 14.38 6.81
CA ARG A 224 20.51 15.81 6.65
C ARG A 224 21.89 16.19 7.19
N ASN A 225 22.63 17.04 6.47
CA ASN A 225 24.06 17.28 6.72
C ASN A 225 24.39 17.79 8.13
N ASP A 226 23.44 18.46 8.80
CA ASP A 226 23.63 18.93 10.17
C ASP A 226 23.68 17.80 11.22
N TYR A 227 23.30 16.58 10.83
CA TYR A 227 23.33 15.37 11.67
C TYR A 227 24.31 14.30 11.17
N ALA A 228 24.72 14.35 9.91
CA ALA A 228 25.38 13.23 9.24
C ALA A 228 26.70 12.79 9.91
N ASP A 229 27.44 13.71 10.53
CA ASP A 229 28.67 13.44 11.26
C ASP A 229 28.46 13.26 12.79
N LYS A 230 27.23 13.32 13.27
CA LYS A 230 26.84 13.23 14.69
C LYS A 230 26.21 11.88 15.04
N VAL A 231 25.80 11.10 14.04
CA VAL A 231 25.06 9.85 14.22
C VAL A 231 25.61 8.75 13.31
N ASN A 232 25.38 7.50 13.68
CA ASN A 232 25.81 6.35 12.91
C ASN A 232 24.62 5.50 12.47
N PHE A 233 24.46 5.31 11.16
CA PHE A 233 23.49 4.40 10.62
C PHE A 233 24.06 2.97 10.53
N SER A 234 23.29 1.98 10.97
CA SER A 234 23.56 0.55 10.75
C SER A 234 22.41 -0.08 9.98
N TRP A 235 22.75 -0.84 8.93
CA TRP A 235 21.76 -1.63 8.21
C TRP A 235 21.15 -2.69 9.13
N PRO A 236 19.89 -3.12 8.89
CA PRO A 236 19.26 -4.13 9.72
C PRO A 236 20.01 -5.46 9.63
N ASP A 237 20.14 -6.13 10.76
CA ASP A 237 20.65 -7.49 10.83
C ASP A 237 19.66 -8.47 10.21
N PRO A 238 20.12 -9.56 9.57
CA PRO A 238 19.25 -10.56 9.02
C PRO A 238 18.57 -11.37 10.12
N TYR A 239 17.39 -11.89 9.81
CA TYR A 239 16.76 -12.92 10.65
C TYR A 239 17.61 -14.20 10.67
N HIS A 240 17.55 -14.98 11.73
CA HIS A 240 18.43 -16.14 11.97
C HIS A 240 18.21 -17.32 11.01
N ARG A 241 17.13 -17.33 10.21
CA ARG A 241 16.85 -18.33 9.18
C ARG A 241 16.09 -17.74 7.99
N VAL A 242 16.09 -18.45 6.88
CA VAL A 242 15.23 -18.15 5.74
C VAL A 242 13.88 -18.82 5.96
N VAL A 243 12.81 -18.03 5.89
CA VAL A 243 11.42 -18.53 5.96
C VAL A 243 10.93 -18.95 4.57
N THR A 244 10.03 -19.93 4.52
CA THR A 244 9.56 -20.58 3.30
C THR A 244 8.06 -20.35 3.06
N LEU A 245 7.51 -20.90 1.98
CA LEU A 245 6.06 -20.87 1.77
C LEU A 245 5.29 -21.65 2.84
N ARG A 246 5.90 -22.69 3.43
CA ARG A 246 5.33 -23.42 4.55
C ARG A 246 5.06 -22.51 5.74
N ASP A 247 6.03 -21.64 6.07
CA ASP A 247 5.89 -20.63 7.13
C ASP A 247 4.80 -19.58 6.82
N ALA A 248 4.59 -19.28 5.54
CA ALA A 248 3.53 -18.34 5.12
C ALA A 248 2.13 -18.97 5.16
N PHE A 249 2.00 -20.26 4.82
CA PHE A 249 0.68 -20.86 4.59
C PHE A 249 0.14 -21.61 5.81
N PHE A 250 1.01 -22.10 6.67
CA PHE A 250 0.61 -22.83 7.86
C PHE A 250 0.87 -22.04 9.14
N LYS A 251 0.11 -22.41 10.16
CA LYS A 251 0.31 -21.90 11.53
C LYS A 251 1.75 -22.11 11.99
N GLY A 252 2.35 -21.07 12.51
CA GLY A 252 3.73 -21.09 12.99
C GLY A 252 4.19 -19.71 13.44
N GLU A 253 5.44 -19.42 13.19
CA GLU A 253 6.10 -18.20 13.65
C GLU A 253 5.60 -16.93 12.95
N LEU A 254 5.32 -16.99 11.64
CA LEU A 254 4.84 -15.81 10.88
C LEU A 254 3.35 -15.54 11.11
N TYR A 255 2.54 -16.59 11.26
CA TYR A 255 1.09 -16.48 11.37
C TYR A 255 0.53 -17.43 12.42
N ALA A 256 -0.40 -16.94 13.24
CA ALA A 256 -1.00 -17.70 14.33
C ALA A 256 -1.98 -18.80 13.88
N GLN A 257 -2.32 -18.86 12.60
CA GLN A 257 -3.25 -19.83 12.01
C GLN A 257 -2.84 -20.17 10.57
N ASP A 258 -3.41 -21.23 10.00
CA ASP A 258 -3.26 -21.55 8.60
C ASP A 258 -3.82 -20.43 7.72
N VAL A 259 -3.36 -20.35 6.44
CA VAL A 259 -3.81 -19.30 5.53
C VAL A 259 -5.34 -19.32 5.37
N PRO A 260 -6.04 -18.21 5.64
CA PRO A 260 -7.49 -18.14 5.48
C PRO A 260 -7.91 -18.35 4.02
N VAL A 261 -9.04 -19.04 3.83
CA VAL A 261 -9.63 -19.21 2.51
C VAL A 261 -9.92 -17.85 1.88
N SER A 262 -9.50 -17.68 0.64
CA SER A 262 -9.72 -16.44 -0.11
C SER A 262 -9.91 -16.71 -1.59
N VAL A 263 -10.46 -15.74 -2.30
CA VAL A 263 -10.63 -15.81 -3.76
C VAL A 263 -9.28 -15.76 -4.46
N GLY A 264 -9.23 -16.34 -5.67
CA GLY A 264 -8.05 -16.34 -6.51
C GLY A 264 -8.40 -16.54 -7.97
N GLN A 265 -7.40 -16.33 -8.85
CA GLN A 265 -7.53 -16.63 -10.26
C GLN A 265 -7.60 -18.15 -10.48
N SER A 266 -8.23 -18.56 -11.56
CA SER A 266 -8.25 -19.96 -12.02
C SER A 266 -7.50 -20.09 -13.33
N TYR A 267 -6.96 -21.28 -13.59
CA TYR A 267 -6.40 -21.61 -14.90
C TYR A 267 -7.49 -21.96 -15.90
N PRO A 268 -7.38 -21.49 -17.16
CA PRO A 268 -8.10 -22.11 -18.26
C PRO A 268 -7.74 -23.61 -18.36
N GLU A 269 -8.70 -24.45 -18.75
CA GLU A 269 -8.56 -25.91 -18.74
C GLU A 269 -7.31 -26.42 -19.46
N LYS A 270 -7.02 -25.85 -20.66
CA LYS A 270 -5.80 -26.20 -21.42
C LYS A 270 -4.53 -25.94 -20.61
N LYS A 271 -4.45 -24.81 -19.90
CA LYS A 271 -3.29 -24.46 -19.07
C LYS A 271 -3.22 -25.33 -17.82
N LYS A 272 -4.36 -25.62 -17.20
CA LYS A 272 -4.44 -26.48 -16.02
C LYS A 272 -3.83 -27.85 -16.30
N LYS A 273 -4.17 -28.50 -17.42
CA LYS A 273 -3.59 -29.78 -17.85
C LYS A 273 -2.07 -29.73 -17.97
N VAL A 274 -1.51 -28.63 -18.49
CA VAL A 274 -0.05 -28.46 -18.56
C VAL A 274 0.54 -28.33 -17.16
N MET A 275 -0.08 -27.54 -16.29
CA MET A 275 0.40 -27.31 -14.94
C MET A 275 0.30 -28.55 -14.03
N GLU A 276 -0.61 -29.49 -14.32
CA GLU A 276 -0.71 -30.79 -13.64
C GLU A 276 0.52 -31.66 -13.84
N LEU A 277 1.22 -31.51 -14.98
CA LEU A 277 2.43 -32.24 -15.30
C LEU A 277 3.70 -31.66 -14.63
N VAL A 278 3.61 -30.44 -14.08
CA VAL A 278 4.77 -29.80 -13.44
C VAL A 278 4.84 -30.22 -11.98
N PRO A 279 5.94 -30.86 -11.54
CA PRO A 279 6.11 -31.26 -10.15
C PRO A 279 6.29 -30.03 -9.22
N GLU A 280 6.14 -30.24 -7.92
CA GLU A 280 6.47 -29.23 -6.92
C GLU A 280 7.91 -28.70 -7.12
N GLY A 281 8.09 -27.38 -7.05
CA GLY A 281 9.37 -26.72 -7.31
C GLY A 281 9.82 -26.70 -8.77
N GLY A 282 9.05 -27.34 -9.69
CA GLY A 282 9.36 -27.46 -11.11
C GLY A 282 8.97 -26.25 -11.96
N ASP A 283 9.36 -26.32 -13.23
CA ASP A 283 9.00 -25.36 -14.26
C ASP A 283 8.83 -26.04 -15.64
N TRP A 284 8.69 -25.27 -16.71
CA TRP A 284 8.45 -25.79 -18.06
C TRP A 284 9.45 -26.87 -18.51
N ARG A 285 10.66 -26.91 -17.96
CA ARG A 285 11.71 -27.89 -18.31
C ARG A 285 11.40 -29.29 -17.79
N ASN A 286 10.49 -29.41 -16.81
CA ASN A 286 10.05 -30.69 -16.25
C ASN A 286 8.88 -31.31 -17.06
N LEU A 287 8.35 -30.60 -18.05
CA LEU A 287 7.31 -31.11 -18.93
C LEU A 287 7.89 -32.13 -19.94
N PRO A 288 7.09 -33.06 -20.49
CA PRO A 288 7.44 -33.84 -21.65
C PRO A 288 7.84 -32.95 -22.84
N GLU A 289 8.77 -33.36 -23.66
CA GLU A 289 9.38 -32.51 -24.70
C GLU A 289 8.39 -31.95 -25.73
N ASP A 290 7.40 -32.75 -26.11
CA ASP A 290 6.31 -32.34 -27.01
C ASP A 290 5.45 -31.24 -26.35
N VAL A 291 5.10 -31.40 -25.07
CA VAL A 291 4.36 -30.40 -24.29
C VAL A 291 5.20 -29.14 -24.09
N GLN A 292 6.53 -29.27 -23.85
CA GLN A 292 7.44 -28.11 -23.78
C GLN A 292 7.36 -27.26 -25.05
N LYS A 293 7.51 -27.92 -26.22
CA LYS A 293 7.46 -27.23 -27.52
C LYS A 293 6.12 -26.54 -27.77
N GLU A 294 5.01 -27.24 -27.49
CA GLU A 294 3.66 -26.67 -27.64
C GLU A 294 3.44 -25.48 -26.68
N TYR A 295 3.76 -25.64 -25.39
CA TYR A 295 3.53 -24.62 -24.37
C TYR A 295 4.41 -23.39 -24.57
N MET A 296 5.69 -23.58 -24.85
CA MET A 296 6.67 -22.50 -25.03
C MET A 296 6.52 -21.81 -26.38
N GLY A 297 6.12 -22.53 -27.42
CA GLY A 297 6.06 -22.02 -28.80
C GLY A 297 7.43 -21.47 -29.25
N ALA A 298 7.47 -20.34 -29.93
CA ALA A 298 8.72 -19.72 -30.38
C ALA A 298 9.73 -19.47 -29.25
N SER A 299 9.26 -19.28 -28.02
CA SER A 299 10.12 -19.09 -26.85
C SER A 299 10.97 -20.32 -26.52
N PHE A 300 10.61 -21.51 -26.97
CA PHE A 300 11.39 -22.74 -26.77
C PHE A 300 12.81 -22.62 -27.36
N TYR A 301 12.90 -22.03 -28.54
CA TYR A 301 14.15 -21.89 -29.30
C TYR A 301 15.00 -20.67 -28.94
N LEU A 302 14.48 -19.78 -28.11
CA LEU A 302 15.19 -18.57 -27.68
C LEU A 302 16.08 -18.87 -26.45
N GLY A 303 17.24 -18.26 -26.36
CA GLY A 303 18.14 -18.35 -25.20
C GLY A 303 17.50 -17.80 -23.90
N GLY A 304 18.16 -18.10 -22.76
CA GLY A 304 17.72 -17.71 -21.42
C GLY A 304 16.91 -18.81 -20.71
N GLY A 305 17.02 -18.89 -19.39
CA GLY A 305 16.46 -20.00 -18.59
C GLY A 305 14.93 -20.03 -18.50
N LYS A 306 14.26 -18.87 -18.63
CA LYS A 306 12.78 -18.72 -18.60
C LYS A 306 12.07 -19.49 -17.48
N THR A 307 12.75 -19.65 -16.35
CA THR A 307 12.31 -20.46 -15.19
C THR A 307 11.03 -19.99 -14.51
N GLY A 308 10.51 -18.84 -14.93
CA GLY A 308 9.21 -18.34 -14.50
C GLY A 308 8.01 -18.87 -15.30
N MET A 309 8.27 -19.60 -16.42
CA MET A 309 7.20 -20.17 -17.24
C MET A 309 6.79 -21.55 -16.71
N ALA A 310 5.48 -21.82 -16.66
CA ALA A 310 4.91 -23.02 -16.05
C ALA A 310 5.51 -23.30 -14.65
N ARG A 311 5.72 -22.26 -13.86
CA ARG A 311 6.40 -22.38 -12.57
C ARG A 311 5.42 -22.80 -11.47
N ARG A 312 5.61 -24.02 -10.93
CA ARG A 312 5.03 -24.46 -9.66
C ARG A 312 6.02 -24.14 -8.54
N LEU A 313 5.54 -23.52 -7.48
CA LEU A 313 6.37 -23.18 -6.33
C LEU A 313 6.64 -24.42 -5.46
N SER A 314 7.51 -24.31 -4.47
CA SER A 314 7.78 -25.35 -3.47
C SER A 314 7.42 -24.85 -2.07
N MET A 315 6.85 -25.74 -1.24
CA MET A 315 6.55 -25.42 0.16
C MET A 315 7.81 -25.13 0.97
N ASP A 316 8.90 -25.80 0.65
CA ASP A 316 10.14 -25.75 1.43
C ASP A 316 11.13 -24.70 0.89
N GLU A 317 10.68 -23.84 -0.05
CA GLU A 317 11.44 -22.70 -0.53
C GLU A 317 10.68 -21.39 -0.38
N PRO A 318 11.40 -20.24 -0.31
CA PRO A 318 10.79 -18.93 -0.51
C PRO A 318 10.22 -18.81 -1.93
N SER A 319 9.09 -18.15 -2.09
CA SER A 319 8.53 -17.81 -3.40
C SER A 319 9.53 -17.02 -4.25
N LEU A 320 9.42 -17.15 -5.55
CA LEU A 320 10.02 -16.18 -6.47
C LEU A 320 9.31 -14.82 -6.29
N THR A 321 9.97 -13.74 -6.74
CA THR A 321 9.38 -12.40 -6.71
C THR A 321 7.95 -12.39 -7.25
N LEU A 322 6.99 -11.94 -6.46
CA LEU A 322 5.61 -11.75 -6.86
C LEU A 322 5.49 -10.60 -7.86
N THR A 323 4.63 -10.79 -8.86
CA THR A 323 4.28 -9.79 -9.88
C THR A 323 2.83 -9.35 -9.71
N CYS A 324 2.33 -8.50 -10.61
CA CYS A 324 0.97 -8.00 -10.54
C CYS A 324 -0.12 -9.04 -10.89
N ALA A 325 0.25 -10.26 -11.30
CA ALA A 325 -0.70 -11.34 -11.58
C ALA A 325 -0.01 -12.71 -11.42
N PRO A 326 -0.59 -13.65 -10.64
CA PRO A 326 0.01 -14.96 -10.40
C PRO A 326 -0.07 -15.90 -11.60
N ALA A 327 -1.03 -15.71 -12.51
CA ALA A 327 -1.28 -16.56 -13.67
C ALA A 327 -0.62 -16.07 -14.98
N GLN A 328 0.28 -15.08 -14.91
CA GLN A 328 0.97 -14.54 -16.07
C GLN A 328 2.00 -15.56 -16.60
N LYS A 329 1.94 -15.88 -17.91
CA LYS A 329 2.73 -16.97 -18.52
C LYS A 329 4.24 -16.88 -18.24
N GLN A 330 4.82 -15.68 -18.26
CA GLN A 330 6.26 -15.48 -18.07
C GLN A 330 6.69 -15.47 -16.60
N THR A 331 5.76 -15.24 -15.69
CA THR A 331 6.02 -15.11 -14.26
C THR A 331 4.98 -15.88 -13.44
N GLU A 332 4.76 -17.13 -13.82
CA GLU A 332 3.80 -18.03 -13.20
C GLU A 332 4.09 -18.24 -11.71
N ARG A 333 3.03 -18.31 -10.91
CA ARG A 333 3.07 -18.61 -9.47
C ARG A 333 1.97 -19.61 -9.14
N CYS A 334 2.18 -20.86 -9.59
CA CYS A 334 1.29 -21.98 -9.25
C CYS A 334 1.51 -22.37 -7.79
N HIS A 335 0.41 -22.67 -7.10
CA HIS A 335 0.46 -23.21 -5.74
C HIS A 335 1.28 -24.51 -5.70
N PRO A 336 2.09 -24.74 -4.64
CA PRO A 336 2.96 -25.91 -4.57
C PRO A 336 2.22 -27.25 -4.71
N LEU A 337 1.15 -27.43 -3.96
CA LEU A 337 0.43 -28.71 -3.85
C LEU A 337 -0.83 -28.80 -4.71
N GLU A 338 -1.39 -27.66 -5.13
CA GLU A 338 -2.63 -27.60 -5.89
C GLU A 338 -2.38 -26.99 -7.28
N THR A 339 -3.11 -27.49 -8.31
CA THR A 339 -2.95 -26.96 -9.67
C THR A 339 -3.85 -25.75 -9.88
N ARG A 340 -3.45 -24.65 -9.25
CA ARG A 340 -4.10 -23.33 -9.36
C ARG A 340 -3.08 -22.21 -9.12
N PRO A 341 -3.35 -20.98 -9.55
CA PRO A 341 -2.61 -19.80 -9.09
C PRO A 341 -2.78 -19.61 -7.58
N LEU A 342 -1.87 -18.86 -6.97
CA LEU A 342 -2.01 -18.45 -5.57
C LEU A 342 -3.23 -17.54 -5.41
N THR A 343 -3.96 -17.69 -4.29
CA THR A 343 -5.07 -16.83 -3.89
C THR A 343 -4.59 -15.45 -3.42
N ILE A 344 -5.52 -14.51 -3.24
CA ILE A 344 -5.20 -13.16 -2.74
C ILE A 344 -4.53 -13.22 -1.36
N ARG A 345 -5.03 -14.05 -0.44
CA ARG A 345 -4.47 -14.14 0.92
C ARG A 345 -3.10 -14.82 0.93
N GLU A 346 -2.91 -15.88 0.15
CA GLU A 346 -1.59 -16.50 -0.04
C GLU A 346 -0.57 -15.49 -0.60
N TYR A 347 -1.00 -14.69 -1.58
CA TYR A 347 -0.18 -13.62 -2.17
C TYR A 347 0.19 -12.55 -1.14
N ALA A 348 -0.78 -12.13 -0.31
CA ALA A 348 -0.58 -11.15 0.74
C ALA A 348 0.38 -11.65 1.83
N ARG A 349 0.24 -12.91 2.27
CA ARG A 349 1.13 -13.50 3.27
C ARG A 349 2.57 -13.65 2.78
N ILE A 350 2.78 -13.92 1.49
CA ILE A 350 4.14 -13.94 0.91
C ILE A 350 4.79 -12.54 0.96
N GLN A 351 4.00 -11.48 0.91
CA GLN A 351 4.45 -10.09 1.15
C GLN A 351 4.41 -9.69 2.62
N THR A 352 4.13 -10.64 3.49
CA THR A 352 4.05 -10.48 4.95
C THR A 352 3.02 -9.46 5.44
N PHE A 353 1.93 -9.25 4.67
CA PHE A 353 0.76 -8.53 5.18
C PHE A 353 0.05 -9.38 6.24
N PRO A 354 -0.45 -8.78 7.33
CA PRO A 354 -1.26 -9.48 8.31
C PRO A 354 -2.62 -9.90 7.73
N ASP A 355 -3.28 -10.88 8.35
CA ASP A 355 -4.52 -11.46 7.83
C ASP A 355 -5.72 -10.52 7.87
N ASP A 356 -5.71 -9.58 8.78
CA ASP A 356 -6.72 -8.53 8.91
C ASP A 356 -6.55 -7.38 7.90
N TRP A 357 -5.44 -7.34 7.17
CA TRP A 357 -5.24 -6.35 6.12
C TRP A 357 -6.05 -6.68 4.88
N SER A 358 -7.07 -5.90 4.61
CA SER A 358 -7.97 -6.05 3.46
C SER A 358 -7.52 -5.22 2.26
N PHE A 359 -7.74 -5.72 1.05
CA PHE A 359 -7.40 -5.02 -0.19
C PHE A 359 -8.68 -4.60 -0.92
N ALA A 360 -8.80 -3.32 -1.26
CA ALA A 360 -9.92 -2.78 -2.00
C ALA A 360 -9.78 -3.02 -3.52
N GLY A 361 -10.90 -2.96 -4.22
CA GLY A 361 -10.98 -3.12 -5.67
C GLY A 361 -11.20 -4.57 -6.11
N ASN A 362 -11.26 -4.77 -7.42
CA ASN A 362 -11.44 -6.10 -8.01
C ASN A 362 -10.18 -6.96 -7.86
N MET A 363 -10.30 -8.25 -8.12
CA MET A 363 -9.22 -9.24 -7.98
C MET A 363 -7.91 -8.81 -8.68
N THR A 364 -7.99 -8.24 -9.88
CA THR A 364 -6.82 -7.77 -10.63
C THR A 364 -6.14 -6.59 -9.91
N ALA A 365 -6.92 -5.64 -9.39
CA ALA A 365 -6.41 -4.53 -8.61
C ALA A 365 -5.75 -5.00 -7.31
N GLN A 366 -6.32 -6.00 -6.63
CA GLN A 366 -5.76 -6.58 -5.41
C GLN A 366 -4.40 -7.25 -5.67
N TYR A 367 -4.29 -8.11 -6.70
CA TYR A 367 -2.99 -8.70 -7.08
C TYR A 367 -1.95 -7.65 -7.47
N LYS A 368 -2.35 -6.60 -8.21
CA LYS A 368 -1.48 -5.48 -8.59
C LYS A 368 -0.94 -4.77 -7.35
N GLN A 369 -1.79 -4.46 -6.40
CA GLN A 369 -1.43 -3.82 -5.13
C GLN A 369 -0.41 -4.66 -4.36
N ILE A 370 -0.70 -5.95 -4.16
CA ILE A 370 0.18 -6.86 -3.41
C ILE A 370 1.51 -7.06 -4.14
N GLY A 371 1.49 -7.28 -5.46
CA GLY A 371 2.70 -7.50 -6.26
C GLY A 371 3.65 -6.31 -6.29
N ASN A 372 3.12 -5.08 -6.26
CA ASN A 372 3.91 -3.85 -6.23
C ASN A 372 4.45 -3.52 -4.83
N ALA A 373 3.83 -4.01 -3.78
CA ALA A 373 4.17 -3.64 -2.41
C ALA A 373 5.63 -3.99 -2.03
N VAL A 374 6.19 -3.21 -1.15
CA VAL A 374 7.36 -3.60 -0.35
C VAL A 374 6.88 -4.60 0.70
N PRO A 375 7.55 -5.75 0.90
CA PRO A 375 7.16 -6.67 1.97
C PRO A 375 7.18 -5.99 3.33
N VAL A 376 6.12 -6.20 4.12
CA VAL A 376 5.94 -5.50 5.41
C VAL A 376 7.10 -5.77 6.37
N ASN A 377 7.57 -7.03 6.47
CA ASN A 377 8.67 -7.36 7.37
C ASN A 377 10.02 -6.80 6.90
N LEU A 378 10.27 -6.68 5.58
CA LEU A 378 11.44 -5.97 5.06
C LEU A 378 11.38 -4.48 5.44
N ALA A 379 10.23 -3.85 5.23
CA ALA A 379 10.00 -2.46 5.61
C ALA A 379 10.16 -2.24 7.13
N TRP A 380 9.66 -3.17 7.94
CA TRP A 380 9.81 -3.13 9.39
C TRP A 380 11.27 -3.24 9.84
N ALA A 381 12.06 -4.16 9.25
CA ALA A 381 13.48 -4.28 9.55
C ALA A 381 14.25 -2.97 9.23
N ILE A 382 13.99 -2.38 8.06
CA ILE A 382 14.56 -1.08 7.67
C ILE A 382 14.08 0.02 8.64
N GLY A 383 12.80 0.04 8.97
CA GLY A 383 12.18 1.00 9.88
C GLY A 383 12.83 1.00 11.27
N ARG A 384 13.16 -0.19 11.82
CA ARG A 384 13.90 -0.29 13.10
C ARG A 384 15.29 0.34 13.03
N SER A 385 16.02 0.10 11.92
CA SER A 385 17.33 0.75 11.72
C SER A 385 17.21 2.26 11.63
N ILE A 386 16.20 2.76 10.92
CA ILE A 386 15.93 4.20 10.86
C ILE A 386 15.46 4.71 12.24
N MET A 387 14.67 3.95 12.99
CA MET A 387 14.26 4.33 14.34
C MET A 387 15.45 4.47 15.31
N ARG A 388 16.42 3.55 15.25
CA ARG A 388 17.67 3.69 16.03
C ARG A 388 18.42 4.97 15.65
N LEU A 389 18.49 5.28 14.36
CA LEU A 389 19.07 6.53 13.87
C LEU A 389 18.30 7.76 14.37
N MET A 390 16.98 7.74 14.32
CA MET A 390 16.13 8.82 14.83
C MET A 390 16.30 9.03 16.34
N ASN A 391 16.46 7.96 17.10
CA ASN A 391 16.76 8.04 18.53
C ASN A 391 18.13 8.69 18.81
N GLN A 392 19.16 8.41 17.99
CA GLN A 392 20.46 9.08 18.11
C GLN A 392 20.36 10.58 17.80
N ILE A 393 19.60 10.95 16.75
CA ILE A 393 19.34 12.36 16.42
C ILE A 393 18.61 13.06 17.56
N GLU A 394 17.60 12.43 18.14
CA GLU A 394 16.86 12.99 19.28
C GLU A 394 17.75 13.19 20.51
N GLN A 395 18.62 12.23 20.82
CA GLN A 395 19.61 12.36 21.91
C GLN A 395 20.57 13.53 21.66
N TYR A 396 21.06 13.66 20.41
CA TYR A 396 21.92 14.78 20.03
C TYR A 396 21.19 16.12 20.18
N ASP A 397 19.94 16.23 19.72
CA ASP A 397 19.14 17.46 19.84
C ASP A 397 18.90 17.85 21.30
N ARG A 398 18.56 16.88 22.17
CA ARG A 398 18.40 17.12 23.63
C ARG A 398 19.68 17.62 24.30
N LEU A 399 20.83 17.03 23.95
CA LEU A 399 22.12 17.41 24.51
C LEU A 399 22.55 18.84 24.10
N HIS A 400 22.08 19.32 22.95
CA HIS A 400 22.45 20.63 22.41
C HIS A 400 21.31 21.66 22.50
N ASN A 401 20.29 21.41 23.33
CA ASN A 401 19.12 22.29 23.53
C ASN A 401 18.46 22.75 22.23
N LYS A 402 18.51 21.92 21.19
CA LYS A 402 17.72 22.16 20.00
C LYS A 402 16.26 21.89 20.34
N GLU A 403 15.44 22.94 20.47
CA GLU A 403 14.00 22.79 20.69
C GLU A 403 13.39 21.98 19.56
N ASN A 404 12.83 20.82 19.91
CA ASN A 404 11.92 20.12 19.02
C ASN A 404 10.63 20.92 18.97
N THR A 405 10.38 21.60 17.88
CA THR A 405 9.07 22.21 17.61
C THR A 405 8.06 21.09 17.38
N THR A 406 7.55 20.51 18.46
CA THR A 406 6.29 19.73 18.45
C THR A 406 5.15 20.72 18.30
N THR A 407 4.96 21.23 17.10
CA THR A 407 3.74 21.95 16.75
C THR A 407 2.62 20.93 16.53
N GLU A 408 1.43 21.23 17.04
CA GLU A 408 0.24 20.46 16.72
C GLU A 408 0.13 20.24 15.21
N ILE A 409 -0.03 18.99 14.81
CA ILE A 409 -0.16 18.61 13.42
C ILE A 409 -1.62 18.83 13.02
N ASP A 410 -1.84 19.88 12.23
CA ASP A 410 -3.14 20.17 11.63
C ASP A 410 -3.33 19.29 10.38
N ASN A 411 -4.30 18.38 10.42
CA ASN A 411 -4.60 17.42 9.36
C ASN A 411 -5.38 18.03 8.17
N LYS A 412 -5.16 19.28 7.83
CA LYS A 412 -5.80 19.88 6.64
C LYS A 412 -5.28 19.30 5.33
N PRO A 413 -6.12 19.13 4.30
CA PRO A 413 -5.69 18.64 2.99
C PRO A 413 -4.88 19.70 2.25
N TYR A 414 -3.69 19.31 1.78
CA TYR A 414 -2.72 20.19 1.12
C TYR A 414 -2.54 19.85 -0.37
N LEU A 415 -3.61 19.95 -1.15
CA LEU A 415 -3.52 19.87 -2.62
C LEU A 415 -3.48 21.28 -3.20
N LYS A 416 -2.47 21.61 -4.04
CA LYS A 416 -2.28 22.93 -4.66
C LYS A 416 -3.50 23.43 -5.45
N ASN A 417 -4.36 22.52 -5.93
CA ASN A 417 -5.58 22.79 -6.69
C ASN A 417 -6.78 22.02 -6.11
N ALA A 418 -6.79 21.68 -4.83
CA ALA A 418 -7.98 21.12 -4.20
C ALA A 418 -9.11 22.15 -4.30
N LYS A 419 -10.23 21.77 -4.87
CA LYS A 419 -11.45 22.54 -4.71
C LYS A 419 -11.89 22.39 -3.25
N ILE A 420 -11.45 23.32 -2.43
CA ILE A 420 -11.86 23.43 -1.04
C ILE A 420 -13.25 24.06 -1.06
N TYR A 421 -14.22 23.35 -0.50
CA TYR A 421 -15.57 23.88 -0.34
C TYR A 421 -15.63 24.49 1.06
N HIS A 422 -15.71 25.83 1.11
CA HIS A 422 -15.88 26.57 2.35
C HIS A 422 -17.34 26.53 2.76
N THR A 423 -17.61 26.13 3.99
CA THR A 423 -18.89 26.35 4.67
C THR A 423 -18.76 27.54 5.60
N ALA A 424 -19.88 28.07 6.09
CA ALA A 424 -19.89 29.18 7.06
C ALA A 424 -19.11 28.88 8.36
N GLU A 425 -18.76 27.62 8.60
CA GLU A 425 -18.11 27.14 9.84
C GLU A 425 -16.77 26.42 9.62
N GLY A 426 -16.20 26.33 8.38
CA GLY A 426 -14.90 25.71 8.13
C GLY A 426 -14.69 25.07 6.76
N GLU A 427 -13.49 24.57 6.53
CA GLU A 427 -13.05 23.93 5.28
C GLU A 427 -13.40 22.43 5.26
N VAL A 428 -13.93 21.92 4.14
CA VAL A 428 -14.26 20.49 3.97
C VAL A 428 -13.45 19.89 2.84
N ALA A 429 -12.67 18.85 3.14
CA ALA A 429 -11.93 18.07 2.15
C ALA A 429 -12.85 17.23 1.26
N GLN A 430 -12.42 17.00 0.02
CA GLN A 430 -13.11 16.13 -0.92
C GLN A 430 -13.18 14.68 -0.39
N LEU A 431 -14.39 14.16 -0.16
CA LEU A 431 -14.62 12.78 0.22
C LEU A 431 -14.43 11.83 -0.98
N SER A 432 -13.73 10.72 -0.77
CA SER A 432 -13.46 9.73 -1.81
C SER A 432 -14.72 8.95 -2.22
N LEU A 433 -14.73 8.48 -3.46
CA LEU A 433 -15.83 7.73 -4.07
C LEU A 433 -15.69 6.23 -3.78
N PHE A 434 -16.74 5.56 -3.30
CA PHE A 434 -16.77 4.11 -3.07
C PHE A 434 -17.56 3.38 -4.15
N GLU A 435 -17.18 2.14 -4.46
CA GLU A 435 -17.88 1.29 -5.42
C GLU A 435 -19.10 0.58 -4.78
N PRO A 436 -20.20 0.37 -5.53
CA PRO A 436 -21.50 -0.02 -4.96
C PRO A 436 -21.63 -1.50 -4.54
N GLU A 437 -20.60 -2.31 -4.68
CA GLU A 437 -20.63 -3.74 -4.29
C GLU A 437 -20.11 -3.99 -2.87
N SER A 438 -19.63 -2.96 -2.18
CA SER A 438 -19.18 -3.08 -0.78
C SER A 438 -20.36 -3.03 0.18
N LEU A 439 -20.32 -3.90 1.17
CA LEU A 439 -21.28 -3.97 2.27
C LEU A 439 -21.08 -2.78 3.22
N TYR A 440 -22.14 -2.04 3.52
CA TYR A 440 -22.12 -0.92 4.45
C TYR A 440 -23.01 -1.21 5.68
N ILE A 441 -22.51 -1.05 6.89
CA ILE A 441 -23.24 -1.27 8.15
C ILE A 441 -23.34 0.05 8.90
N CYS A 442 -24.55 0.48 9.28
CA CYS A 442 -24.73 1.60 10.22
C CYS A 442 -24.37 1.17 11.65
N PRO A 443 -23.45 1.82 12.35
CA PRO A 443 -23.28 1.60 13.78
C PRO A 443 -24.43 2.26 14.55
N GLY A 444 -25.13 1.46 15.34
CA GLY A 444 -26.18 1.91 16.23
C GLY A 444 -27.52 2.21 15.53
N ASN A 445 -28.62 2.01 16.24
CA ASN A 445 -30.02 2.18 15.82
C ASN A 445 -30.42 3.63 15.42
N GLN A 446 -29.57 4.39 14.73
CA GLN A 446 -29.92 5.73 14.28
C GLN A 446 -30.45 5.73 12.85
N PRO A 447 -31.57 6.41 12.58
CA PRO A 447 -32.14 6.48 11.24
C PRO A 447 -31.22 7.22 10.27
N CYS A 448 -30.83 6.52 9.19
CA CYS A 448 -30.01 7.05 8.11
C CYS A 448 -30.83 7.07 6.81
N LEU A 449 -30.87 8.20 6.12
CA LEU A 449 -31.51 8.34 4.82
C LEU A 449 -30.46 8.11 3.71
N ILE A 450 -30.82 7.33 2.70
CA ILE A 450 -30.04 7.23 1.46
C ILE A 450 -30.67 8.13 0.41
N GLY A 451 -29.93 9.15 0.01
CA GLY A 451 -30.34 10.09 -1.02
C GLY A 451 -29.61 9.83 -2.34
N THR A 452 -30.29 10.09 -3.47
CA THR A 452 -29.68 10.07 -4.79
C THR A 452 -29.61 11.46 -5.37
N CYS A 453 -28.52 11.79 -6.08
CA CYS A 453 -28.41 13.07 -6.77
C CYS A 453 -28.11 12.89 -8.28
N ARG A 454 -28.44 13.93 -9.06
CA ARG A 454 -28.05 14.07 -10.46
C ARG A 454 -26.79 14.94 -10.57
N GLN A 455 -26.10 14.87 -11.70
CA GLN A 455 -24.89 15.67 -11.92
C GLN A 455 -25.13 17.17 -11.72
N ALA A 456 -26.27 17.68 -12.19
CA ALA A 456 -26.62 19.10 -12.05
C ALA A 456 -26.83 19.55 -10.58
N ASN A 457 -27.23 18.62 -9.69
CA ASN A 457 -27.54 18.94 -8.30
C ASN A 457 -26.34 18.70 -7.38
N ARG A 458 -25.33 17.98 -7.86
CA ARG A 458 -24.17 17.59 -7.06
C ARG A 458 -23.43 18.83 -6.51
N THR A 459 -23.08 19.76 -7.39
CA THR A 459 -22.40 21.00 -7.01
C THR A 459 -23.20 21.77 -5.97
N TRP A 460 -24.51 21.93 -6.19
CA TRP A 460 -25.39 22.65 -5.26
C TRP A 460 -25.44 21.99 -3.86
N ILE A 461 -25.53 20.65 -3.80
CA ILE A 461 -25.58 19.92 -2.54
C ILE A 461 -24.30 20.18 -1.71
N PHE A 462 -23.14 20.08 -2.35
CA PHE A 462 -21.86 20.24 -1.67
C PHE A 462 -21.49 21.69 -1.38
N GLU A 463 -21.93 22.64 -2.22
CA GLU A 463 -21.69 24.07 -1.98
C GLU A 463 -22.61 24.67 -0.94
N LYS A 464 -23.88 24.24 -0.90
CA LYS A 464 -24.86 24.77 0.04
C LYS A 464 -24.97 23.93 1.31
N MET A 465 -24.34 22.75 1.33
CA MET A 465 -24.48 21.75 2.42
C MET A 465 -25.96 21.45 2.72
N MET A 466 -26.75 21.25 1.67
CA MET A 466 -28.18 20.98 1.74
C MET A 466 -28.55 19.84 0.81
N TYR A 467 -29.52 19.03 1.20
CA TYR A 467 -30.11 17.98 0.36
C TYR A 467 -31.62 18.08 0.42
N ASN A 468 -32.28 18.06 -0.73
CA ASN A 468 -33.72 18.10 -0.83
C ASN A 468 -34.28 16.75 -1.26
N TYR A 469 -35.33 16.30 -0.59
CA TYR A 469 -36.06 15.07 -0.88
C TYR A 469 -37.53 15.43 -1.17
N PRO A 470 -38.05 15.12 -2.39
CA PRO A 470 -39.44 15.40 -2.73
C PRO A 470 -40.37 14.51 -1.90
N VAL A 471 -41.33 15.09 -1.26
CA VAL A 471 -42.33 14.40 -0.42
C VAL A 471 -43.74 14.91 -0.70
N THR A 472 -44.73 14.07 -0.41
CA THR A 472 -46.13 14.47 -0.32
C THR A 472 -46.57 14.48 1.15
N GLU A 473 -47.63 15.20 1.46
CA GLU A 473 -48.19 15.18 2.82
C GLU A 473 -48.53 13.76 3.30
N GLN A 474 -49.10 12.95 2.42
CA GLN A 474 -49.41 11.56 2.69
C GLN A 474 -48.16 10.72 3.00
N GLU A 475 -47.03 10.99 2.33
CA GLU A 475 -45.77 10.29 2.60
C GLU A 475 -45.17 10.70 3.94
N LEU A 476 -45.28 11.96 4.32
CA LEU A 476 -44.80 12.43 5.63
C LEU A 476 -45.65 11.86 6.80
N GLU A 477 -46.96 11.71 6.59
CA GLU A 477 -47.84 11.04 7.57
C GLU A 477 -47.55 9.55 7.71
N GLN A 478 -47.26 8.86 6.58
CA GLN A 478 -46.95 7.43 6.56
C GLN A 478 -45.54 7.12 7.09
N HIS A 479 -44.61 8.08 7.01
CA HIS A 479 -43.19 7.92 7.33
C HIS A 479 -42.70 9.02 8.30
N PRO A 480 -43.22 9.08 9.53
CA PRO A 480 -42.82 10.11 10.52
C PRO A 480 -41.36 9.96 10.94
N GLU A 481 -40.70 8.82 10.67
CA GLU A 481 -39.27 8.57 10.85
C GLU A 481 -38.38 9.47 10.00
N LEU A 482 -38.88 10.03 8.89
CA LEU A 482 -38.15 10.99 8.06
C LEU A 482 -37.71 12.24 8.85
N TRP A 483 -38.51 12.67 9.78
CA TRP A 483 -38.21 13.80 10.68
C TRP A 483 -37.11 13.48 11.72
N LYS A 484 -36.79 12.20 11.91
CA LYS A 484 -35.81 11.74 12.89
C LYS A 484 -34.46 11.40 12.27
N VAL A 485 -34.31 11.59 10.96
CA VAL A 485 -33.04 11.30 10.24
C VAL A 485 -31.91 12.15 10.80
N LYS A 486 -30.85 11.50 11.23
CA LYS A 486 -29.62 12.11 11.77
C LYS A 486 -28.42 12.00 10.86
N LYS A 487 -28.49 11.08 9.90
CA LYS A 487 -27.40 10.82 8.95
C LYS A 487 -27.96 10.76 7.53
N LEU A 488 -27.19 11.25 6.55
CA LEU A 488 -27.55 11.22 5.15
C LEU A 488 -26.38 10.65 4.33
N LEU A 489 -26.67 9.63 3.54
CA LEU A 489 -25.77 9.03 2.56
C LEU A 489 -26.21 9.43 1.16
N ILE A 490 -25.35 10.06 0.37
CA ILE A 490 -25.69 10.50 -0.99
C ILE A 490 -25.04 9.62 -2.03
N ILE A 491 -25.84 9.09 -2.97
CA ILE A 491 -25.41 8.22 -4.06
C ILE A 491 -25.54 8.94 -5.41
N TYR A 492 -24.49 8.85 -6.22
CA TYR A 492 -24.47 9.32 -7.61
C TYR A 492 -23.87 8.24 -8.52
N ARG A 493 -24.59 7.86 -9.61
CA ARG A 493 -24.19 6.81 -10.57
C ARG A 493 -23.72 5.51 -9.88
N LYS A 494 -24.53 5.04 -8.92
CA LYS A 494 -24.25 3.85 -8.10
C LYS A 494 -23.01 3.95 -7.20
N LYS A 495 -22.52 5.14 -6.93
CA LYS A 495 -21.40 5.40 -6.01
C LYS A 495 -21.86 6.31 -4.88
N VAL A 496 -21.42 6.04 -3.67
CA VAL A 496 -21.60 6.97 -2.55
C VAL A 496 -20.65 8.15 -2.78
N ILE A 497 -21.19 9.36 -2.74
CA ILE A 497 -20.44 10.60 -2.94
C ILE A 497 -20.39 11.49 -1.70
N GLY A 498 -21.09 11.13 -0.64
CA GLY A 498 -21.03 11.86 0.61
C GLY A 498 -21.77 11.15 1.73
N TYR A 499 -21.30 11.33 2.95
CA TYR A 499 -21.91 10.92 4.20
C TYR A 499 -21.90 12.10 5.18
N PHE A 500 -23.07 12.49 5.69
CA PHE A 500 -23.25 13.74 6.41
C PHE A 500 -24.06 13.54 7.68
N ASN A 501 -23.81 14.39 8.67
CA ASN A 501 -24.75 14.62 9.76
C ASN A 501 -25.89 15.51 9.27
N VAL A 502 -27.10 15.22 9.70
CA VAL A 502 -28.26 16.09 9.49
C VAL A 502 -28.38 16.97 10.71
N THR A 503 -28.17 18.27 10.50
CA THR A 503 -28.21 19.29 11.59
C THR A 503 -29.61 19.81 11.85
N SER A 504 -30.39 20.00 10.79
CA SER A 504 -31.82 20.37 10.87
C SER A 504 -32.57 19.89 9.63
N LEU A 505 -33.90 19.87 9.77
CA LEU A 505 -34.83 19.54 8.70
C LEU A 505 -35.92 20.61 8.65
N GLU A 506 -36.30 20.99 7.42
CA GLU A 506 -37.41 21.87 7.17
C GLU A 506 -38.21 21.47 5.94
N LEU A 507 -39.49 21.82 5.88
CA LEU A 507 -40.33 21.59 4.72
C LEU A 507 -40.34 22.86 3.87
N VAL A 508 -39.96 22.73 2.59
CA VAL A 508 -39.87 23.87 1.66
C VAL A 508 -40.63 23.57 0.37
N ASP A 509 -41.11 24.62 -0.27
CA ASP A 509 -41.73 24.52 -1.57
C ASP A 509 -40.73 24.69 -2.74
N LYS A 510 -41.23 24.51 -3.94
CA LYS A 510 -40.44 24.63 -5.16
C LYS A 510 -39.93 26.04 -5.39
N SER A 511 -40.65 27.05 -4.96
CA SER A 511 -40.31 28.48 -5.10
C SER A 511 -39.11 28.84 -4.22
N TRP A 512 -39.07 28.30 -3.01
CA TRP A 512 -37.94 28.46 -2.10
C TRP A 512 -36.65 27.88 -2.69
N LEU A 513 -36.69 26.65 -3.28
CA LEU A 513 -35.54 26.02 -3.93
C LEU A 513 -35.07 26.83 -5.13
N ALA A 514 -35.97 27.37 -5.95
CA ALA A 514 -35.64 28.23 -7.07
C ALA A 514 -34.88 29.49 -6.63
N GLY A 515 -35.30 30.09 -5.52
CA GLY A 515 -34.66 31.26 -4.91
C GLY A 515 -33.24 30.99 -4.35
N LYS A 516 -32.83 29.74 -4.24
CA LYS A 516 -31.51 29.30 -3.76
C LYS A 516 -30.61 28.70 -4.85
N ASP A 517 -30.87 29.03 -6.12
CA ASP A 517 -30.10 28.54 -7.29
C ASP A 517 -30.12 27.02 -7.48
N TYR A 518 -31.13 26.34 -6.95
CA TYR A 518 -31.28 24.90 -7.16
C TYR A 518 -31.63 24.60 -8.63
N PRO A 519 -30.91 23.69 -9.31
CA PRO A 519 -31.12 23.42 -10.73
C PRO A 519 -32.40 22.62 -10.98
N ILE A 520 -33.54 23.30 -10.99
CA ILE A 520 -34.86 22.72 -11.24
C ILE A 520 -35.08 22.53 -12.73
N LYS A 521 -35.25 21.27 -13.20
CA LYS A 521 -35.80 21.00 -14.54
C LYS A 521 -37.33 21.13 -14.49
N SER A 522 -37.87 22.04 -15.26
CA SER A 522 -39.27 22.52 -15.23
C SER A 522 -40.38 21.50 -15.53
N SER A 523 -40.08 20.25 -15.91
CA SER A 523 -41.06 19.37 -16.55
C SER A 523 -41.53 18.14 -15.75
N LYS A 524 -41.04 17.86 -14.55
CA LYS A 524 -41.34 16.57 -13.87
C LYS A 524 -42.03 16.64 -12.51
N HIS A 525 -42.17 17.80 -11.91
CA HIS A 525 -42.84 17.93 -10.60
C HIS A 525 -44.07 18.82 -10.70
N LYS A 526 -45.22 18.34 -10.19
CA LYS A 526 -46.44 19.10 -10.09
C LYS A 526 -46.23 20.35 -9.23
N SER A 527 -47.05 21.40 -9.40
CA SER A 527 -46.95 22.67 -8.68
C SER A 527 -46.93 22.51 -7.15
N ASP A 528 -47.54 21.46 -6.64
CA ASP A 528 -47.80 21.21 -5.24
C ASP A 528 -46.81 20.27 -4.56
N THR A 529 -45.66 19.99 -5.23
CA THR A 529 -44.63 19.14 -4.62
C THR A 529 -43.86 19.90 -3.54
N GLN A 530 -43.92 19.41 -2.31
CA GLN A 530 -43.10 19.89 -1.19
C GLN A 530 -41.76 19.11 -1.16
N TYR A 531 -40.76 19.67 -0.51
CA TYR A 531 -39.47 19.08 -0.34
C TYR A 531 -39.04 19.11 1.11
N LEU A 532 -38.66 17.96 1.66
CA LEU A 532 -37.97 17.91 2.95
C LEU A 532 -36.52 18.28 2.71
N LEU A 533 -36.11 19.42 3.24
CA LEU A 533 -34.75 19.95 3.13
C LEU A 533 -33.92 19.53 4.34
N PHE A 534 -32.81 18.90 4.08
CA PHE A 534 -31.84 18.47 5.05
C PHE A 534 -30.67 19.46 5.06
N HIS A 535 -30.44 20.12 6.17
CA HIS A 535 -29.22 20.88 6.42
C HIS A 535 -28.14 19.93 6.89
N LEU A 536 -26.97 20.01 6.28
CA LEU A 536 -25.91 19.04 6.42
C LEU A 536 -24.69 19.64 7.12
N SER A 537 -23.97 18.81 7.85
CA SER A 537 -22.61 19.09 8.27
C SER A 537 -21.70 17.91 7.96
N PRO A 538 -20.38 18.10 7.80
CA PRO A 538 -19.46 17.01 7.62
C PRO A 538 -19.61 15.96 8.71
N CYS A 539 -19.57 14.69 8.33
CA CYS A 539 -19.55 13.60 9.30
C CYS A 539 -18.12 13.10 9.43
N ASN A 540 -17.51 13.31 10.59
CA ASN A 540 -16.16 12.83 10.93
C ASN A 540 -16.18 11.40 11.46
N GLU A 541 -17.36 10.78 11.58
CA GLU A 541 -17.47 9.39 11.99
C GLU A 541 -17.13 8.46 10.83
N VAL A 542 -16.61 7.28 11.16
CA VAL A 542 -16.38 6.21 10.16
C VAL A 542 -17.70 5.92 9.46
N MET A 543 -17.67 5.96 8.12
CA MET A 543 -18.85 5.67 7.32
C MET A 543 -19.30 4.23 7.60
N PRO A 544 -20.55 4.03 8.06
CA PRO A 544 -21.03 2.69 8.39
C PRO A 544 -21.18 1.85 7.14
N THR A 545 -20.92 0.55 7.23
CA THR A 545 -21.24 -0.42 6.20
C THR A 545 -22.74 -0.71 6.24
N ILE A 546 -23.49 -0.28 5.21
CA ILE A 546 -24.94 -0.49 5.11
C ILE A 546 -25.20 -1.50 3.99
N ARG A 547 -25.95 -2.57 4.27
CA ARG A 547 -26.54 -3.38 3.19
C ARG A 547 -27.67 -2.58 2.56
N ILE A 548 -27.62 -2.40 1.24
CA ILE A 548 -28.71 -1.74 0.48
C ILE A 548 -30.06 -2.43 0.75
N GLU A 549 -30.07 -3.72 1.05
CA GLU A 549 -31.25 -4.50 1.40
C GLU A 549 -31.85 -4.12 2.76
N ASP A 550 -31.03 -3.78 3.73
CA ASP A 550 -31.48 -3.35 5.06
C ASP A 550 -32.11 -1.94 5.02
N CYS A 551 -31.69 -1.12 4.07
CA CYS A 551 -32.28 0.20 3.82
C CYS A 551 -33.67 0.14 3.19
N LYS A 552 -33.97 -0.90 2.41
CA LYS A 552 -35.31 -1.14 1.84
C LYS A 552 -36.38 -1.41 2.91
N GLN A 553 -36.01 -2.02 4.04
CA GLN A 553 -36.91 -2.29 5.15
C GLN A 553 -37.26 -1.03 5.97
N ILE A 554 -36.36 -0.02 6.00
CA ILE A 554 -36.56 1.19 6.81
C ILE A 554 -37.41 2.25 6.08
N LEU A 555 -37.36 2.33 4.75
CA LEU A 555 -37.97 3.40 3.97
C LEU A 555 -38.69 2.95 2.66
N GLY A 556 -39.10 1.74 2.51
CA GLY A 556 -39.99 1.15 1.45
C GLY A 556 -39.94 1.65 -0.01
N LYS A 557 -39.34 2.83 -0.31
CA LYS A 557 -39.33 3.50 -1.63
C LYS A 557 -37.97 3.97 -2.14
N ILE A 558 -36.90 3.79 -1.43
CA ILE A 558 -35.60 4.43 -1.78
C ILE A 558 -34.89 3.79 -2.97
N LEU A 559 -35.36 2.63 -3.46
CA LEU A 559 -34.71 1.88 -4.51
C LEU A 559 -35.65 1.54 -5.69
N LYS A 560 -36.24 2.54 -6.30
CA LYS A 560 -36.80 2.42 -7.67
C LYS A 560 -36.03 3.29 -8.65
#